data_b5d3e7a939983ba515aba6e2fd4784f4
#
_entry.id   b5d3e7a939983ba515aba6e2fd4784f4
#
_cell.length_a   1.000
_cell.length_b   1.000
_cell.length_c   1.000
_cell.angle_alpha   90.00
_cell.angle_beta   90.00
_cell.angle_gamma   90.00
#
_symmetry.space_group_name_H-M   'P 1'
#
loop_
_entity.id
_entity.type
_entity.pdbx_description
1 polymer ?
#
loop_
_entity_poly.entity_id
_entity_poly.type
_entity_poly.pdbx_seq_one_letter_code
_entity_poly.pdbx_strand_id
1 'polypeptide(L)'
;SFDRKQRLSECRDTSYLYNQDVYALLPDDFKIEVGYEGNPFKELFFRLETVLAASMVASNAMLQEGQIKLQIVGQRSIDYAFKIDDVEGNRVLYKIYDWIYSGGSSIDKAIIARNIICLHCKYEPLLKVDTKILASIQSNYNLYLKDNVTQYLEMRNKVAEFISDIMSRTGEYATDLLDKFKTNIIAVFGFLFSVILANIVSDQPLDNIFTRDITIILELVLVGSVGYLLICYKQSKFQMEKVYDSYEKLKKSYEGILTEDDVRECFQDDSLLNDMKQTVSKAEKKYLFLWIAFLLIFFVIIEKISEAPIVFPIVKEVAGKWRVIH
;
A
#
# COMPACT_ATOMS: atom_id res chain seq x y z
N SER A 1 22.35 -10.50 -28.37
CA SER A 1 23.73 -11.05 -28.51
C SER A 1 24.03 -11.90 -27.29
N PHE A 2 24.59 -13.10 -27.48
CA PHE A 2 25.01 -14.01 -26.42
C PHE A 2 26.19 -13.39 -25.64
N ASP A 3 26.00 -13.09 -24.36
CA ASP A 3 27.07 -12.67 -23.46
C ASP A 3 27.48 -13.86 -22.58
N ARG A 4 28.63 -14.46 -22.89
CA ARG A 4 29.16 -15.63 -22.18
C ARG A 4 29.44 -15.34 -20.70
N LYS A 5 29.93 -14.16 -20.34
CA LYS A 5 30.25 -13.82 -18.96
C LYS A 5 28.98 -13.69 -18.12
N GLN A 6 27.96 -13.03 -18.64
CA GLN A 6 26.66 -12.94 -18.00
C GLN A 6 26.04 -14.33 -17.82
N ARG A 7 26.04 -15.16 -18.87
CA ARG A 7 25.51 -16.52 -18.83
C ARG A 7 26.19 -17.37 -17.77
N LEU A 8 27.52 -17.31 -17.66
CA LEU A 8 28.27 -18.01 -16.61
C LEU A 8 27.91 -17.54 -15.21
N SER A 9 27.75 -16.24 -15.02
CA SER A 9 27.31 -15.68 -13.73
C SER A 9 25.93 -16.20 -13.34
N GLU A 10 24.95 -16.10 -14.25
CA GLU A 10 23.58 -16.57 -14.02
C GLU A 10 23.51 -18.08 -13.73
N CYS A 11 24.35 -18.89 -14.41
CA CYS A 11 24.48 -20.32 -14.11
C CYS A 11 25.01 -20.56 -12.69
N ARG A 12 26.02 -19.80 -12.24
CA ARG A 12 26.58 -19.92 -10.88
C ARG A 12 25.58 -19.51 -9.79
N ASP A 13 24.73 -18.53 -10.07
CA ASP A 13 23.71 -18.06 -9.13
C ASP A 13 22.59 -19.08 -8.94
N THR A 14 22.36 -19.96 -9.89
CA THR A 14 21.23 -20.88 -9.90
C THR A 14 21.61 -22.37 -9.74
N SER A 15 22.84 -22.77 -10.11
CA SER A 15 23.28 -24.16 -10.07
C SER A 15 24.71 -24.26 -9.54
N TYR A 16 25.01 -25.34 -8.83
CA TYR A 16 26.36 -25.65 -8.35
C TYR A 16 26.95 -26.80 -9.18
N LEU A 17 27.92 -26.48 -10.04
CA LEU A 17 28.71 -27.46 -10.77
C LEU A 17 30.09 -27.52 -10.14
N TYR A 18 30.49 -28.70 -9.67
CA TYR A 18 31.81 -28.94 -9.08
C TYR A 18 32.93 -28.56 -10.06
N ASN A 19 33.92 -27.77 -9.61
CA ASN A 19 35.03 -27.23 -10.43
C ASN A 19 34.61 -26.26 -11.56
N GLN A 20 33.42 -25.69 -11.52
CA GLN A 20 32.95 -24.70 -12.51
C GLN A 20 33.88 -23.48 -12.62
N ASP A 21 34.54 -23.11 -11.53
CA ASP A 21 35.51 -21.99 -11.52
C ASP A 21 36.79 -22.31 -12.30
N VAL A 22 37.13 -23.57 -12.40
CA VAL A 22 38.31 -24.04 -13.13
C VAL A 22 37.98 -24.33 -14.61
N TYR A 23 36.83 -24.91 -14.87
CA TYR A 23 36.41 -25.36 -16.21
C TYR A 23 35.16 -24.60 -16.64
N ALA A 24 35.23 -23.33 -16.91
CA ALA A 24 34.11 -22.47 -17.28
C ALA A 24 33.44 -22.90 -18.61
N LEU A 25 32.94 -24.14 -18.67
CA LEU A 25 32.27 -24.72 -19.84
C LEU A 25 30.77 -24.44 -19.80
N LEU A 26 30.22 -24.12 -20.95
CA LEU A 26 28.79 -23.98 -21.18
C LEU A 26 28.30 -24.99 -22.22
N PRO A 27 27.03 -25.38 -22.23
CA PRO A 27 26.42 -26.15 -23.31
C PRO A 27 26.66 -25.54 -24.69
N ASP A 28 26.68 -24.22 -24.76
CA ASP A 28 26.92 -23.43 -25.97
C ASP A 28 28.27 -23.68 -26.61
N ASP A 29 29.29 -24.11 -25.85
CA ASP A 29 30.63 -24.39 -26.34
C ASP A 29 30.66 -25.69 -27.20
N PHE A 30 29.66 -26.53 -27.06
CA PHE A 30 29.54 -27.82 -27.78
C PHE A 30 28.43 -27.80 -28.83
N LYS A 31 27.73 -26.68 -28.99
CA LYS A 31 26.69 -26.51 -30.01
C LYS A 31 27.30 -26.40 -31.40
N ILE A 32 26.98 -27.35 -32.27
CA ILE A 32 27.39 -27.32 -33.66
C ILE A 32 26.38 -26.52 -34.46
N GLU A 33 26.76 -25.32 -34.90
CA GLU A 33 25.92 -24.46 -35.76
C GLU A 33 26.03 -24.83 -37.24
N VAL A 34 27.25 -25.13 -37.70
CA VAL A 34 27.52 -25.56 -39.06
C VAL A 34 28.34 -26.85 -39.03
N GLY A 35 27.79 -27.91 -39.56
CA GLY A 35 28.48 -29.21 -39.62
C GLY A 35 28.44 -29.78 -41.04
N TYR A 36 29.41 -30.61 -41.37
CA TYR A 36 29.42 -31.39 -42.56
C TYR A 36 29.00 -32.84 -42.30
N GLU A 37 28.43 -33.52 -43.29
CA GLU A 37 28.14 -34.94 -43.19
C GLU A 37 29.43 -35.75 -43.00
N GLY A 38 29.45 -36.59 -41.94
CA GLY A 38 30.63 -37.38 -41.59
C GLY A 38 31.56 -36.75 -40.54
N ASN A 39 31.17 -35.66 -39.88
CA ASN A 39 31.93 -35.10 -38.77
C ASN A 39 32.01 -36.11 -37.61
N PRO A 40 33.24 -36.66 -37.29
CA PRO A 40 33.42 -37.72 -36.29
C PRO A 40 33.10 -37.23 -34.86
N PHE A 41 33.13 -35.91 -34.61
CA PHE A 41 32.87 -35.30 -33.28
C PHE A 41 31.43 -34.94 -33.05
N LYS A 42 30.56 -35.03 -34.07
CA LYS A 42 29.16 -34.60 -34.00
C LYS A 42 28.40 -35.25 -32.85
N GLU A 43 28.56 -36.56 -32.71
CA GLU A 43 27.86 -37.29 -31.67
C GLU A 43 28.42 -37.01 -30.28
N LEU A 44 29.74 -36.89 -30.14
CA LEU A 44 30.40 -36.55 -28.88
C LEU A 44 29.97 -35.13 -28.41
N PHE A 45 30.00 -34.16 -29.31
CA PHE A 45 29.61 -32.78 -28.98
C PHE A 45 28.15 -32.69 -28.60
N PHE A 46 27.29 -33.43 -29.25
CA PHE A 46 25.86 -33.46 -28.92
C PHE A 46 25.58 -34.11 -27.55
N ARG A 47 26.36 -35.13 -27.16
CA ARG A 47 26.34 -35.72 -25.82
C ARG A 47 26.82 -34.70 -24.78
N LEU A 48 27.96 -34.02 -25.03
CA LEU A 48 28.51 -33.02 -24.12
C LEU A 48 27.58 -31.82 -23.93
N GLU A 49 26.99 -31.33 -25.03
CA GLU A 49 25.94 -30.28 -24.98
C GLU A 49 24.80 -30.71 -24.04
N THR A 50 24.30 -31.94 -24.20
CA THR A 50 23.19 -32.49 -23.39
C THR A 50 23.57 -32.61 -21.91
N VAL A 51 24.74 -33.16 -21.63
CA VAL A 51 25.27 -33.38 -20.27
C VAL A 51 25.44 -32.06 -19.54
N LEU A 52 26.04 -31.06 -20.19
CA LEU A 52 26.25 -29.76 -19.60
C LEU A 52 24.91 -29.01 -19.41
N ALA A 53 23.99 -29.12 -20.39
CA ALA A 53 22.66 -28.57 -20.25
C ALA A 53 21.91 -29.17 -19.04
N ALA A 54 21.95 -30.50 -18.89
CA ALA A 54 21.36 -31.16 -17.73
C ALA A 54 22.02 -30.71 -16.42
N SER A 55 23.37 -30.54 -16.42
CA SER A 55 24.14 -30.10 -15.25
C SER A 55 23.79 -28.65 -14.85
N MET A 56 23.58 -27.75 -15.82
CA MET A 56 23.18 -26.35 -15.55
C MET A 56 21.70 -26.20 -15.16
N VAL A 57 20.85 -27.12 -15.61
CA VAL A 57 19.43 -27.16 -15.19
C VAL A 57 19.32 -27.76 -13.77
N ALA A 58 20.17 -28.68 -13.39
CA ALA A 58 20.20 -29.26 -12.05
C ALA A 58 20.58 -28.22 -10.97
N SER A 59 20.24 -28.49 -9.71
CA SER A 59 20.66 -27.67 -8.57
C SER A 59 22.15 -27.94 -8.23
N ASN A 60 22.54 -29.20 -8.26
CA ASN A 60 23.93 -29.64 -8.02
C ASN A 60 24.32 -30.62 -9.10
N ALA A 61 25.58 -30.54 -9.56
CA ALA A 61 26.16 -31.46 -10.50
C ALA A 61 27.61 -31.75 -10.13
N MET A 62 28.03 -33.02 -10.21
CA MET A 62 29.40 -33.41 -9.98
C MET A 62 29.79 -34.62 -10.85
N LEU A 63 31.08 -34.69 -11.21
CA LEU A 63 31.66 -35.87 -11.81
C LEU A 63 32.37 -36.68 -10.72
N GLN A 64 31.90 -37.88 -10.44
CA GLN A 64 32.49 -38.77 -9.45
C GLN A 64 32.57 -40.21 -10.01
N GLU A 65 33.74 -40.84 -9.92
CA GLU A 65 33.96 -42.24 -10.33
C GLU A 65 33.53 -42.55 -11.78
N GLY A 66 33.75 -41.58 -12.69
CA GLY A 66 33.37 -41.71 -14.10
C GLY A 66 31.87 -41.59 -14.38
N GLN A 67 31.08 -41.22 -13.37
CA GLN A 67 29.66 -40.93 -13.50
C GLN A 67 29.38 -39.46 -13.23
N ILE A 68 28.41 -38.92 -13.94
CA ILE A 68 27.82 -37.62 -13.67
C ILE A 68 26.66 -37.82 -12.72
N LYS A 69 26.76 -37.18 -11.53
CA LYS A 69 25.71 -37.18 -10.52
C LYS A 69 25.05 -35.83 -10.52
N LEU A 70 23.73 -35.81 -10.71
CA LEU A 70 22.89 -34.62 -10.72
C LEU A 70 21.90 -34.69 -9.57
N GLN A 71 21.71 -33.56 -8.89
CA GLN A 71 20.63 -33.38 -7.93
C GLN A 71 19.74 -32.24 -8.40
N ILE A 72 18.44 -32.51 -8.57
CA ILE A 72 17.43 -31.52 -8.92
C ILE A 72 16.57 -31.29 -7.70
N VAL A 73 16.64 -30.09 -7.16
CA VAL A 73 15.85 -29.65 -5.98
C VAL A 73 14.71 -28.77 -6.47
N GLY A 74 13.51 -29.35 -6.48
CA GLY A 74 12.24 -28.66 -6.71
C GLY A 74 11.37 -28.81 -5.47
N GLN A 75 10.05 -29.00 -5.64
CA GLN A 75 9.15 -29.39 -4.54
C GLN A 75 9.56 -30.74 -3.90
N ARG A 76 10.31 -31.51 -4.63
CA ARG A 76 10.98 -32.75 -4.16
C ARG A 76 12.41 -32.72 -4.64
N SER A 77 13.30 -33.48 -4.01
CA SER A 77 14.64 -33.69 -4.48
C SER A 77 14.72 -35.00 -5.26
N ILE A 78 15.41 -35.00 -6.39
CA ILE A 78 15.67 -36.16 -7.21
C ILE A 78 17.18 -36.23 -7.49
N ASP A 79 17.76 -37.38 -7.21
CA ASP A 79 19.15 -37.69 -7.55
C ASP A 79 19.17 -38.57 -8.79
N TYR A 80 20.05 -38.24 -9.75
CA TYR A 80 20.19 -38.95 -11.01
C TYR A 80 21.68 -39.15 -11.31
N ALA A 81 22.05 -40.35 -11.73
CA ALA A 81 23.44 -40.68 -12.07
C ALA A 81 23.52 -41.42 -13.41
N PHE A 82 24.47 -41.04 -14.25
CA PHE A 82 24.71 -41.70 -15.55
C PHE A 82 26.15 -41.54 -16.00
N LYS A 83 26.60 -42.38 -16.93
CA LYS A 83 27.88 -42.24 -17.61
C LYS A 83 27.73 -41.44 -18.89
N ILE A 84 28.76 -40.69 -19.29
CA ILE A 84 28.72 -39.88 -20.53
C ILE A 84 28.46 -40.76 -21.75
N ASP A 85 29.03 -41.96 -21.76
CA ASP A 85 28.89 -42.91 -22.88
C ASP A 85 27.46 -43.44 -23.05
N ASP A 86 26.66 -43.45 -21.97
CA ASP A 86 25.28 -43.92 -21.98
C ASP A 86 24.29 -42.81 -22.39
N VAL A 87 24.76 -41.56 -22.63
CA VAL A 87 23.91 -40.43 -22.95
C VAL A 87 23.62 -40.39 -24.45
N GLU A 88 22.35 -40.48 -24.79
CA GLU A 88 21.85 -40.03 -26.09
C GLU A 88 21.67 -38.52 -26.09
N GLY A 89 22.04 -37.83 -27.18
CA GLY A 89 21.89 -36.39 -27.28
C GLY A 89 20.41 -35.95 -27.21
N ASN A 90 20.11 -34.94 -26.42
CA ASN A 90 18.77 -34.43 -26.25
C ASN A 90 18.74 -32.89 -26.40
N ARG A 91 18.30 -32.38 -27.54
CA ARG A 91 18.17 -30.94 -27.81
C ARG A 91 17.16 -30.23 -26.94
N VAL A 92 16.22 -30.94 -26.33
CA VAL A 92 15.21 -30.31 -25.48
C VAL A 92 15.83 -29.84 -24.16
N LEU A 93 16.79 -30.61 -23.62
CA LEU A 93 17.56 -30.16 -22.44
C LEU A 93 18.33 -28.88 -22.71
N TYR A 94 18.97 -28.74 -23.89
CA TYR A 94 19.61 -27.51 -24.30
C TYR A 94 18.59 -26.37 -24.42
N LYS A 95 17.41 -26.59 -25.02
CA LYS A 95 16.36 -25.60 -25.12
C LYS A 95 15.84 -25.14 -23.76
N ILE A 96 15.72 -26.05 -22.76
CA ILE A 96 15.35 -25.71 -21.40
C ILE A 96 16.43 -24.85 -20.75
N TYR A 97 17.67 -25.23 -20.85
CA TYR A 97 18.83 -24.45 -20.40
C TYR A 97 18.82 -23.05 -21.03
N ASP A 98 18.77 -22.97 -22.35
CA ASP A 98 18.77 -21.67 -23.05
C ASP A 98 17.58 -20.80 -22.63
N TRP A 99 16.40 -21.38 -22.47
CA TRP A 99 15.24 -20.67 -22.00
C TRP A 99 15.39 -20.16 -20.56
N ILE A 100 15.97 -20.92 -19.64
CA ILE A 100 16.22 -20.49 -18.25
C ILE A 100 17.09 -19.24 -18.25
N TYR A 101 18.18 -19.25 -19.01
CA TYR A 101 19.20 -18.22 -18.99
C TYR A 101 19.08 -17.17 -20.11
N SER A 102 17.94 -17.10 -20.80
CA SER A 102 17.65 -16.09 -21.83
C SER A 102 16.52 -15.17 -21.40
N GLY A 103 16.89 -13.96 -20.91
CA GLY A 103 15.96 -12.87 -20.56
C GLY A 103 15.04 -13.18 -19.37
N GLY A 104 14.74 -12.18 -18.57
CA GLY A 104 13.98 -12.30 -17.34
C GLY A 104 14.78 -12.88 -16.19
N SER A 105 14.09 -13.26 -15.09
CA SER A 105 14.74 -13.84 -13.89
C SER A 105 15.15 -15.30 -14.12
N SER A 106 16.45 -15.55 -14.23
CA SER A 106 17.00 -16.92 -14.35
C SER A 106 16.71 -17.75 -13.10
N ILE A 107 16.67 -17.13 -11.92
CA ILE A 107 16.36 -17.77 -10.64
C ILE A 107 14.95 -18.34 -10.65
N ASP A 108 13.95 -17.51 -10.96
CA ASP A 108 12.54 -17.95 -10.98
C ASP A 108 12.30 -19.03 -12.05
N LYS A 109 12.88 -18.83 -13.22
CA LYS A 109 12.80 -19.81 -14.31
C LYS A 109 13.42 -21.15 -13.93
N ALA A 110 14.60 -21.15 -13.27
CA ALA A 110 15.27 -22.36 -12.82
C ALA A 110 14.41 -23.10 -11.77
N ILE A 111 13.83 -22.38 -10.80
CA ILE A 111 12.94 -22.97 -9.78
C ILE A 111 11.74 -23.64 -10.45
N ILE A 112 11.06 -22.96 -11.36
CA ILE A 112 9.87 -23.48 -12.05
C ILE A 112 10.24 -24.66 -12.93
N ALA A 113 11.35 -24.57 -13.68
CA ALA A 113 11.82 -25.66 -14.52
C ALA A 113 12.12 -26.91 -13.68
N ARG A 114 12.83 -26.79 -12.56
CA ARG A 114 13.15 -27.90 -11.64
C ARG A 114 11.91 -28.53 -11.06
N ASN A 115 10.91 -27.75 -10.66
CA ASN A 115 9.64 -28.27 -10.16
C ASN A 115 8.94 -29.14 -11.19
N ILE A 116 8.85 -28.70 -12.44
CA ILE A 116 8.19 -29.46 -13.51
C ILE A 116 9.02 -30.70 -13.90
N ILE A 117 10.34 -30.56 -13.98
CA ILE A 117 11.24 -31.69 -14.26
C ILE A 117 11.15 -32.74 -13.15
N CYS A 118 11.11 -32.36 -11.89
CA CYS A 118 10.93 -33.30 -10.77
C CYS A 118 9.62 -34.08 -10.87
N LEU A 119 8.54 -33.45 -11.36
CA LEU A 119 7.28 -34.16 -11.59
C LEU A 119 7.38 -35.16 -12.74
N HIS A 120 8.07 -34.79 -13.83
CA HIS A 120 8.30 -35.65 -14.98
C HIS A 120 9.23 -36.85 -14.62
N CYS A 121 10.31 -36.60 -13.92
CA CYS A 121 11.30 -37.65 -13.53
C CYS A 121 10.74 -38.70 -12.57
N LYS A 122 9.54 -38.51 -12.04
CA LYS A 122 8.80 -39.55 -11.31
C LYS A 122 8.43 -40.74 -12.22
N TYR A 123 8.22 -40.50 -13.50
CA TYR A 123 7.67 -41.45 -14.45
C TYR A 123 8.67 -41.80 -15.57
N GLU A 124 9.54 -40.87 -15.97
CA GLU A 124 10.49 -41.02 -17.05
C GLU A 124 11.87 -40.44 -16.69
N PRO A 125 12.98 -41.02 -17.22
CA PRO A 125 14.32 -40.50 -16.96
C PRO A 125 14.51 -39.05 -17.40
N LEU A 126 15.36 -38.27 -16.69
CA LEU A 126 15.70 -36.87 -17.04
C LEU A 126 16.16 -36.72 -18.48
N LEU A 127 16.97 -37.65 -18.98
CA LEU A 127 17.52 -37.60 -20.35
C LEU A 127 16.46 -37.80 -21.45
N LYS A 128 15.23 -38.21 -21.09
CA LYS A 128 14.10 -38.38 -22.02
C LYS A 128 13.10 -37.21 -22.00
N VAL A 129 13.49 -36.08 -21.42
CA VAL A 129 12.68 -34.88 -21.45
C VAL A 129 12.32 -34.46 -22.87
N ASP A 130 11.07 -34.23 -23.14
CA ASP A 130 10.51 -33.87 -24.45
C ASP A 130 10.02 -32.42 -24.56
N THR A 131 9.57 -32.03 -25.74
CA THR A 131 9.07 -30.69 -26.01
C THR A 131 7.81 -30.33 -25.21
N LYS A 132 7.03 -31.30 -24.74
CA LYS A 132 5.83 -31.06 -23.91
C LYS A 132 6.24 -30.56 -22.54
N ILE A 133 7.34 -31.08 -22.01
CA ILE A 133 7.88 -30.62 -20.72
C ILE A 133 8.36 -29.18 -20.82
N LEU A 134 9.07 -28.81 -21.89
CA LEU A 134 9.46 -27.42 -22.15
C LEU A 134 8.23 -26.51 -22.22
N ALA A 135 7.20 -26.91 -22.96
CA ALA A 135 5.95 -26.16 -23.06
C ALA A 135 5.25 -26.01 -21.70
N SER A 136 5.27 -27.08 -20.89
CA SER A 136 4.73 -27.04 -19.52
C SER A 136 5.51 -26.08 -18.62
N ILE A 137 6.84 -26.08 -18.68
CA ILE A 137 7.70 -25.15 -17.95
C ILE A 137 7.36 -23.70 -18.32
N GLN A 138 7.29 -23.41 -19.63
CA GLN A 138 6.97 -22.06 -20.12
C GLN A 138 5.56 -21.61 -19.74
N SER A 139 4.58 -22.50 -19.81
CA SER A 139 3.22 -22.20 -19.39
C SER A 139 3.12 -21.90 -17.90
N ASN A 140 3.80 -22.66 -17.05
CA ASN A 140 3.81 -22.41 -15.60
C ASN A 140 4.49 -21.09 -15.26
N TYR A 141 5.57 -20.74 -15.96
CA TYR A 141 6.23 -19.44 -15.78
C TYR A 141 5.33 -18.27 -16.18
N ASN A 142 4.58 -18.41 -17.28
CA ASN A 142 3.63 -17.39 -17.71
C ASN A 142 2.47 -17.21 -16.70
N LEU A 143 2.00 -18.30 -16.09
CA LEU A 143 1.03 -18.24 -15.00
C LEU A 143 1.59 -17.51 -13.78
N TYR A 144 2.81 -17.86 -13.37
CA TYR A 144 3.52 -17.19 -12.27
C TYR A 144 3.65 -15.68 -12.50
N LEU A 145 4.05 -15.25 -13.71
CA LEU A 145 4.12 -13.83 -14.04
C LEU A 145 2.75 -13.14 -13.99
N LYS A 146 1.71 -13.81 -14.50
CA LYS A 146 0.34 -13.29 -14.50
C LYS A 146 -0.17 -13.14 -13.06
N ASP A 147 0.07 -14.11 -12.19
CA ASP A 147 -0.34 -14.06 -10.79
C ASP A 147 0.36 -12.92 -10.05
N ASN A 148 1.66 -12.72 -10.27
CA ASN A 148 2.41 -11.61 -9.68
C ASN A 148 1.87 -10.24 -10.12
N VAL A 149 1.56 -10.07 -11.42
CA VAL A 149 0.95 -8.83 -11.95
C VAL A 149 -0.43 -8.61 -11.35
N THR A 150 -1.24 -9.67 -11.24
CA THR A 150 -2.58 -9.58 -10.63
C THR A 150 -2.49 -9.15 -9.17
N GLN A 151 -1.61 -9.77 -8.36
CA GLN A 151 -1.40 -9.40 -6.97
C GLN A 151 -0.91 -7.95 -6.82
N TYR A 152 0.00 -7.50 -7.70
CA TYR A 152 0.46 -6.12 -7.73
C TYR A 152 -0.69 -5.14 -8.01
N LEU A 153 -1.53 -5.44 -9.02
CA LEU A 153 -2.69 -4.61 -9.35
C LEU A 153 -3.75 -4.59 -8.24
N GLU A 154 -4.01 -5.74 -7.61
CA GLU A 154 -4.91 -5.81 -6.45
C GLU A 154 -4.40 -4.96 -5.29
N MET A 155 -3.11 -4.98 -5.04
CA MET A 155 -2.48 -4.18 -4.00
C MET A 155 -2.60 -2.69 -4.28
N ARG A 156 -2.32 -2.24 -5.52
CA ARG A 156 -2.52 -0.85 -5.95
C ARG A 156 -3.97 -0.41 -5.79
N ASN A 157 -4.92 -1.26 -6.16
CA ASN A 157 -6.35 -0.96 -6.01
C ASN A 157 -6.74 -0.79 -4.55
N LYS A 158 -6.27 -1.65 -3.64
CA LYS A 158 -6.51 -1.52 -2.20
C LYS A 158 -5.96 -0.22 -1.63
N VAL A 159 -4.76 0.20 -2.05
CA VAL A 159 -4.19 1.50 -1.65
C VAL A 159 -5.08 2.64 -2.16
N ALA A 160 -5.51 2.60 -3.41
CA ALA A 160 -6.39 3.62 -3.99
C ALA A 160 -7.76 3.69 -3.29
N GLU A 161 -8.38 2.55 -2.96
CA GLU A 161 -9.62 2.48 -2.18
C GLU A 161 -9.44 3.11 -0.80
N PHE A 162 -8.35 2.80 -0.11
CA PHE A 162 -8.08 3.36 1.21
C PHE A 162 -7.85 4.88 1.15
N ILE A 163 -7.11 5.37 0.16
CA ILE A 163 -6.93 6.81 -0.05
C ILE A 163 -8.27 7.48 -0.32
N SER A 164 -9.13 6.87 -1.15
CA SER A 164 -10.48 7.37 -1.41
C SER A 164 -11.36 7.42 -0.14
N ASP A 165 -11.30 6.39 0.72
CA ASP A 165 -11.99 6.37 2.01
C ASP A 165 -11.50 7.48 2.94
N ILE A 166 -10.18 7.68 3.04
CA ILE A 166 -9.59 8.79 3.81
C ILE A 166 -10.06 10.14 3.28
N MET A 167 -10.10 10.34 1.96
CA MET A 167 -10.59 11.58 1.35
C MET A 167 -12.05 11.83 1.70
N SER A 168 -12.91 10.82 1.61
CA SER A 168 -14.32 10.91 1.96
C SER A 168 -14.51 11.31 3.42
N ARG A 169 -13.86 10.61 4.35
CA ARG A 169 -13.90 10.90 5.79
C ARG A 169 -13.38 12.30 6.11
N THR A 170 -12.31 12.72 5.43
CA THR A 170 -11.75 14.06 5.60
C THR A 170 -12.75 15.13 5.16
N GLY A 171 -13.47 14.90 4.05
CA GLY A 171 -14.57 15.76 3.59
C GLY A 171 -15.71 15.87 4.62
N GLU A 172 -16.11 14.76 5.20
CA GLU A 172 -17.13 14.71 6.26
C GLU A 172 -16.68 15.50 7.50
N TYR A 173 -15.44 15.28 7.97
CA TYR A 173 -14.91 15.99 9.14
C TYR A 173 -14.71 17.48 8.89
N ALA A 174 -14.45 17.89 7.64
CA ALA A 174 -14.37 19.29 7.30
C ALA A 174 -15.70 20.04 7.52
N THR A 175 -16.84 19.34 7.44
CA THR A 175 -18.19 19.90 7.62
C THR A 175 -18.80 19.59 8.98
N ASP A 176 -18.28 18.62 9.72
CA ASP A 176 -18.83 18.17 11.01
C ASP A 176 -18.99 19.31 12.02
N LEU A 177 -17.99 20.19 12.11
CA LEU A 177 -18.05 21.34 13.01
C LEU A 177 -19.17 22.33 12.61
N LEU A 178 -19.46 22.48 11.30
CA LEU A 178 -20.58 23.28 10.81
C LEU A 178 -21.94 22.68 11.20
N ASP A 179 -22.07 21.36 11.08
CA ASP A 179 -23.33 20.69 11.40
C ASP A 179 -23.63 20.70 12.90
N LYS A 180 -22.60 20.58 13.74
CA LYS A 180 -22.71 20.79 15.18
C LYS A 180 -23.05 22.23 15.53
N PHE A 181 -22.49 23.21 14.79
CA PHE A 181 -22.85 24.60 14.93
C PHE A 181 -24.34 24.86 14.59
N LYS A 182 -24.82 24.31 13.47
CA LYS A 182 -26.27 24.41 13.11
C LYS A 182 -27.17 23.83 14.20
N THR A 183 -26.78 22.64 14.73
CA THR A 183 -27.51 21.99 15.82
C THR A 183 -27.55 22.86 17.07
N ASN A 184 -26.45 23.51 17.42
CA ASN A 184 -26.38 24.40 18.56
C ASN A 184 -27.23 25.65 18.36
N ILE A 185 -27.21 26.26 17.15
CA ILE A 185 -28.09 27.39 16.80
C ILE A 185 -29.57 26.99 17.00
N ILE A 186 -29.99 25.84 16.46
CA ILE A 186 -31.36 25.34 16.59
C ILE A 186 -31.73 25.18 18.07
N ALA A 187 -30.84 24.64 18.89
CA ALA A 187 -31.10 24.50 20.33
C ALA A 187 -31.26 25.84 21.05
N VAL A 188 -30.37 26.81 20.76
CA VAL A 188 -30.44 28.17 21.35
C VAL A 188 -31.71 28.90 20.94
N PHE A 189 -32.07 28.90 19.65
CA PHE A 189 -33.29 29.50 19.18
C PHE A 189 -34.53 28.74 19.64
N GLY A 190 -34.50 27.43 19.68
CA GLY A 190 -35.60 26.61 20.20
C GLY A 190 -35.92 26.93 21.67
N PHE A 191 -34.84 27.11 22.49
CA PHE A 191 -35.00 27.54 23.87
C PHE A 191 -35.60 28.95 23.95
N LEU A 192 -35.05 29.92 23.21
CA LEU A 192 -35.57 31.29 23.16
C LEU A 192 -37.05 31.33 22.73
N PHE A 193 -37.42 30.58 21.69
CA PHE A 193 -38.81 30.49 21.22
C PHE A 193 -39.73 29.90 22.27
N SER A 194 -39.28 28.89 23.02
CA SER A 194 -40.05 28.29 24.14
C SER A 194 -40.31 29.32 25.25
N VAL A 195 -39.32 30.16 25.57
CA VAL A 195 -39.48 31.23 26.56
C VAL A 195 -40.49 32.26 26.07
N ILE A 196 -40.43 32.68 24.80
CA ILE A 196 -41.38 33.62 24.21
C ILE A 196 -42.81 33.06 24.24
N LEU A 197 -42.99 31.79 23.84
CA LEU A 197 -44.31 31.15 23.87
C LEU A 197 -44.90 31.06 25.29
N ALA A 198 -44.06 30.69 26.28
CA ALA A 198 -44.49 30.61 27.66
C ALA A 198 -44.98 31.97 28.19
N ASN A 199 -44.32 33.05 27.79
CA ASN A 199 -44.77 34.41 28.15
C ASN A 199 -46.07 34.85 27.44
N ILE A 200 -46.27 34.48 26.17
CA ILE A 200 -47.49 34.77 25.42
C ILE A 200 -48.69 34.06 26.03
N VAL A 201 -48.54 32.84 26.54
CA VAL A 201 -49.60 32.04 27.15
C VAL A 201 -49.98 32.53 28.56
N SER A 202 -49.10 33.26 29.24
CA SER A 202 -49.28 33.68 30.65
C SER A 202 -50.01 35.00 30.84
N ASP A 203 -50.89 35.48 29.92
CA ASP A 203 -51.67 36.70 29.98
C ASP A 203 -50.89 38.03 30.20
N GLN A 204 -49.54 37.94 30.10
CA GLN A 204 -48.67 39.13 30.15
C GLN A 204 -48.13 39.46 28.77
N PRO A 205 -48.38 40.65 28.23
CA PRO A 205 -47.88 41.01 26.91
C PRO A 205 -46.37 41.11 26.89
N LEU A 206 -45.80 40.99 25.70
CA LEU A 206 -44.37 40.96 25.31
C LEU A 206 -43.41 41.91 26.04
N ASP A 207 -43.92 42.84 26.89
CA ASP A 207 -43.14 43.89 27.54
C ASP A 207 -42.17 43.39 28.63
N ASN A 208 -42.28 42.12 29.07
CA ASN A 208 -41.44 41.58 30.15
C ASN A 208 -40.78 40.22 29.82
N ILE A 209 -40.44 39.96 28.57
CA ILE A 209 -39.84 38.69 28.17
C ILE A 209 -38.40 38.57 28.71
N PHE A 210 -37.64 39.67 28.75
CA PHE A 210 -36.25 39.69 29.15
C PHE A 210 -36.02 40.17 30.59
N THR A 211 -36.79 39.56 31.52
CA THR A 211 -36.57 39.77 32.94
C THR A 211 -35.16 39.30 33.37
N ARG A 212 -34.74 39.75 34.56
CA ARG A 212 -33.41 39.36 35.08
C ARG A 212 -33.19 37.83 35.13
N ASP A 213 -34.23 37.09 35.53
CA ASP A 213 -34.11 35.62 35.66
C ASP A 213 -33.99 34.95 34.30
N ILE A 214 -34.74 35.39 33.30
CA ILE A 214 -34.66 34.89 31.93
C ILE A 214 -33.30 35.26 31.30
N THR A 215 -32.78 36.45 31.57
CA THR A 215 -31.46 36.87 31.09
C THR A 215 -30.37 35.97 31.66
N ILE A 216 -30.41 35.64 32.98
CA ILE A 216 -29.46 34.70 33.62
C ILE A 216 -29.52 33.33 32.96
N ILE A 217 -30.70 32.80 32.70
CA ILE A 217 -30.88 31.50 32.05
C ILE A 217 -30.33 31.52 30.63
N LEU A 218 -30.59 32.58 29.85
CA LEU A 218 -30.03 32.71 28.49
C LEU A 218 -28.53 32.81 28.47
N GLU A 219 -27.93 33.56 29.40
CA GLU A 219 -26.46 33.60 29.54
C GLU A 219 -25.87 32.23 29.93
N LEU A 220 -26.55 31.50 30.81
CA LEU A 220 -26.14 30.14 31.19
C LEU A 220 -26.21 29.19 29.97
N VAL A 221 -27.22 29.30 29.10
CA VAL A 221 -27.31 28.57 27.83
C VAL A 221 -26.15 28.93 26.91
N LEU A 222 -25.75 30.21 26.83
CA LEU A 222 -24.59 30.63 26.03
C LEU A 222 -23.28 30.07 26.60
N VAL A 223 -23.08 30.06 27.92
CA VAL A 223 -21.94 29.44 28.57
C VAL A 223 -21.91 27.92 28.26
N GLY A 224 -23.06 27.25 28.33
CA GLY A 224 -23.21 25.86 27.90
C GLY A 224 -22.84 25.67 26.42
N SER A 225 -23.22 26.59 25.54
CA SER A 225 -22.86 26.57 24.12
C SER A 225 -21.36 26.74 23.88
N VAL A 226 -20.68 27.57 24.68
CA VAL A 226 -19.19 27.67 24.65
C VAL A 226 -18.54 26.33 25.07
N GLY A 227 -19.04 25.72 26.14
CA GLY A 227 -18.59 24.40 26.57
C GLY A 227 -18.78 23.35 25.50
N TYR A 228 -19.92 23.33 24.84
CA TYR A 228 -20.22 22.42 23.71
C TYR A 228 -19.28 22.68 22.53
N LEU A 229 -19.03 23.92 22.15
CA LEU A 229 -18.06 24.30 21.12
C LEU A 229 -16.67 23.70 21.41
N LEU A 230 -16.18 23.86 22.65
CA LEU A 230 -14.85 23.34 23.04
C LEU A 230 -14.75 21.82 22.93
N ILE A 231 -15.82 21.13 23.33
CA ILE A 231 -15.91 19.66 23.20
C ILE A 231 -15.88 19.26 21.73
N CYS A 232 -16.71 19.88 20.89
CA CYS A 232 -16.80 19.60 19.46
C CYS A 232 -15.48 19.89 18.74
N TYR A 233 -14.81 20.99 19.08
CA TYR A 233 -13.51 21.34 18.51
C TYR A 233 -12.42 20.31 18.87
N LYS A 234 -12.34 19.89 20.15
CA LYS A 234 -11.41 18.84 20.56
C LYS A 234 -11.70 17.51 19.88
N GLN A 235 -12.97 17.15 19.74
CA GLN A 235 -13.38 15.92 19.06
C GLN A 235 -12.99 15.95 17.58
N SER A 236 -13.22 17.07 16.87
CA SER A 236 -12.80 17.24 15.47
C SER A 236 -11.29 17.05 15.32
N LYS A 237 -10.50 17.70 16.17
CA LYS A 237 -9.03 17.54 16.16
C LYS A 237 -8.59 16.09 16.38
N PHE A 238 -9.16 15.41 17.35
CA PHE A 238 -8.83 14.01 17.64
C PHE A 238 -9.18 13.07 16.49
N GLN A 239 -10.32 13.28 15.82
CA GLN A 239 -10.72 12.48 14.66
C GLN A 239 -9.75 12.66 13.50
N MET A 240 -9.34 13.91 13.23
CA MET A 240 -8.37 14.21 12.16
C MET A 240 -6.97 13.61 12.45
N GLU A 241 -6.52 13.68 13.68
CA GLU A 241 -5.25 13.07 14.07
C GLU A 241 -5.26 11.56 13.82
N LYS A 242 -6.37 10.88 14.16
CA LYS A 242 -6.53 9.45 13.86
C LYS A 242 -6.51 9.12 12.37
N VAL A 243 -7.09 9.97 11.53
CA VAL A 243 -7.05 9.80 10.07
C VAL A 243 -5.62 9.91 9.56
N TYR A 244 -4.86 10.90 10.02
CA TYR A 244 -3.46 11.07 9.65
C TYR A 244 -2.58 9.92 10.12
N ASP A 245 -2.76 9.45 11.35
CA ASP A 245 -2.09 8.27 11.89
C ASP A 245 -2.36 7.01 11.04
N SER A 246 -3.61 6.86 10.60
CA SER A 246 -4.00 5.72 9.76
C SER A 246 -3.34 5.77 8.39
N TYR A 247 -3.25 6.96 7.80
CA TYR A 247 -2.54 7.17 6.53
C TYR A 247 -1.04 6.83 6.65
N GLU A 248 -0.36 7.36 7.66
CA GLU A 248 1.05 7.11 7.91
C GLU A 248 1.35 5.62 8.18
N LYS A 249 0.50 4.96 8.96
CA LYS A 249 0.62 3.52 9.22
C LYS A 249 0.43 2.69 7.96
N LEU A 250 -0.53 3.05 7.12
CA LEU A 250 -0.72 2.38 5.85
C LEU A 250 0.51 2.56 4.96
N LYS A 251 0.97 3.78 4.76
CA LYS A 251 2.15 4.08 3.94
C LYS A 251 3.34 3.22 4.37
N LYS A 252 3.67 3.21 5.67
CA LYS A 252 4.74 2.37 6.22
C LYS A 252 4.55 0.88 5.99
N SER A 253 3.33 0.38 6.00
CA SER A 253 3.07 -1.04 5.75
C SER A 253 3.33 -1.46 4.30
N TYR A 254 3.29 -0.51 3.36
CA TYR A 254 3.58 -0.76 1.94
C TYR A 254 5.02 -0.43 1.52
N GLU A 255 5.77 0.37 2.30
CA GLU A 255 7.19 0.69 2.04
C GLU A 255 8.12 -0.54 1.96
N GLY A 256 7.72 -1.67 2.57
CA GLY A 256 8.46 -2.94 2.49
C GLY A 256 8.00 -3.90 1.38
N ILE A 257 6.93 -3.57 0.66
CA ILE A 257 6.27 -4.44 -0.32
C ILE A 257 6.33 -3.84 -1.72
N LEU A 258 6.15 -2.53 -1.84
CA LEU A 258 6.23 -1.77 -3.07
C LEU A 258 7.61 -1.14 -3.23
N THR A 259 8.00 -0.84 -4.46
CA THR A 259 9.21 -0.05 -4.71
C THR A 259 9.01 1.39 -4.24
N GLU A 260 10.10 2.12 -3.99
CA GLU A 260 10.01 3.54 -3.59
C GLU A 260 9.25 4.39 -4.61
N ASP A 261 9.43 4.10 -5.90
CA ASP A 261 8.74 4.82 -6.98
C ASP A 261 7.24 4.51 -6.99
N ASP A 262 6.84 3.24 -6.77
CA ASP A 262 5.43 2.85 -6.64
C ASP A 262 4.76 3.50 -5.43
N VAL A 263 5.45 3.57 -4.29
CA VAL A 263 4.94 4.25 -3.10
C VAL A 263 4.73 5.74 -3.39
N ARG A 264 5.70 6.41 -4.02
CA ARG A 264 5.56 7.81 -4.42
C ARG A 264 4.38 8.03 -5.36
N GLU A 265 4.23 7.17 -6.38
CA GLU A 265 3.12 7.27 -7.32
C GLU A 265 1.76 7.05 -6.63
N CYS A 266 1.63 6.00 -5.81
CA CYS A 266 0.38 5.68 -5.12
C CYS A 266 -0.04 6.75 -4.10
N PHE A 267 0.91 7.32 -3.36
CA PHE A 267 0.67 8.33 -2.33
C PHE A 267 0.90 9.77 -2.80
N GLN A 268 1.21 9.97 -4.09
CA GLN A 268 1.42 11.30 -4.74
C GLN A 268 2.36 12.21 -3.96
N ASP A 269 3.48 11.67 -3.46
CA ASP A 269 4.47 12.39 -2.64
C ASP A 269 3.85 13.16 -1.45
N ASP A 270 2.81 12.59 -0.84
CA ASP A 270 2.05 13.19 0.27
C ASP A 270 1.34 14.52 -0.04
N SER A 271 1.32 14.95 -1.32
CA SER A 271 0.65 16.18 -1.72
C SER A 271 -0.83 16.15 -1.36
N LEU A 272 -1.47 15.01 -1.58
CA LEU A 272 -2.87 14.77 -1.25
C LEU A 272 -3.15 14.93 0.25
N LEU A 273 -2.31 14.35 1.11
CA LEU A 273 -2.41 14.48 2.56
C LEU A 273 -2.27 15.94 3.01
N ASN A 274 -1.33 16.67 2.41
CA ASN A 274 -1.11 18.10 2.72
C ASN A 274 -2.29 18.97 2.30
N ASP A 275 -2.87 18.71 1.12
CA ASP A 275 -4.06 19.40 0.64
C ASP A 275 -5.29 19.14 1.55
N MET A 276 -5.46 17.89 1.99
CA MET A 276 -6.49 17.51 2.94
C MET A 276 -6.31 18.22 4.29
N LYS A 277 -5.10 18.22 4.85
CA LYS A 277 -4.75 18.96 6.08
C LYS A 277 -5.09 20.44 5.96
N GLN A 278 -4.74 21.07 4.85
CA GLN A 278 -4.98 22.47 4.61
C GLN A 278 -6.47 22.79 4.48
N THR A 279 -7.22 21.96 3.74
CA THR A 279 -8.65 22.12 3.52
C THR A 279 -9.43 22.02 4.84
N VAL A 280 -9.16 20.99 5.64
CA VAL A 280 -9.81 20.82 6.95
C VAL A 280 -9.45 21.96 7.90
N SER A 281 -8.17 22.34 7.98
CA SER A 281 -7.73 23.43 8.85
C SER A 281 -8.40 24.78 8.48
N LYS A 282 -8.58 25.06 7.18
CA LYS A 282 -9.30 26.24 6.72
C LYS A 282 -10.79 26.18 7.09
N ALA A 283 -11.43 25.01 6.90
CA ALA A 283 -12.83 24.81 7.25
C ALA A 283 -13.06 24.94 8.76
N GLU A 284 -12.25 24.28 9.58
CA GLU A 284 -12.32 24.40 11.05
C GLU A 284 -12.20 25.85 11.53
N LYS A 285 -11.20 26.58 11.05
CA LYS A 285 -11.01 28.00 11.42
C LYS A 285 -12.21 28.86 11.02
N LYS A 286 -12.74 28.65 9.82
CA LYS A 286 -13.91 29.37 9.31
C LYS A 286 -15.13 29.09 10.18
N TYR A 287 -15.43 27.83 10.48
CA TYR A 287 -16.64 27.49 11.25
C TYR A 287 -16.50 27.83 12.73
N LEU A 288 -15.31 27.70 13.29
CA LEU A 288 -15.00 28.18 14.65
C LEU A 288 -15.26 29.69 14.76
N PHE A 289 -14.76 30.46 13.79
CA PHE A 289 -14.99 31.91 13.75
C PHE A 289 -16.48 32.25 13.65
N LEU A 290 -17.23 31.57 12.75
CA LEU A 290 -18.65 31.77 12.61
C LEU A 290 -19.41 31.48 13.91
N TRP A 291 -19.05 30.41 14.60
CA TRP A 291 -19.69 30.01 15.85
C TRP A 291 -19.40 31.01 16.96
N ILE A 292 -18.16 31.43 17.14
CA ILE A 292 -17.77 32.45 18.13
C ILE A 292 -18.48 33.79 17.81
N ALA A 293 -18.49 34.21 16.55
CA ALA A 293 -19.16 35.45 16.14
C ALA A 293 -20.65 35.39 16.45
N PHE A 294 -21.31 34.25 16.17
CA PHE A 294 -22.72 34.05 16.52
C PHE A 294 -22.95 34.20 18.03
N LEU A 295 -22.16 33.53 18.88
CA LEU A 295 -22.31 33.60 20.33
C LEU A 295 -22.09 35.03 20.85
N LEU A 296 -21.09 35.73 20.32
CA LEU A 296 -20.84 37.14 20.70
C LEU A 296 -21.96 38.08 20.29
N ILE A 297 -22.45 37.95 19.07
CA ILE A 297 -23.57 38.77 18.58
C ILE A 297 -24.82 38.48 19.42
N PHE A 298 -25.11 37.23 19.68
CA PHE A 298 -26.29 36.83 20.45
C PHE A 298 -26.19 37.29 21.91
N PHE A 299 -25.03 37.21 22.52
CA PHE A 299 -24.74 37.76 23.85
C PHE A 299 -25.01 39.29 23.89
N VAL A 300 -24.47 40.04 22.91
CA VAL A 300 -24.68 41.51 22.85
C VAL A 300 -26.15 41.84 22.66
N ILE A 301 -26.90 41.06 21.88
CA ILE A 301 -28.35 41.25 21.69
C ILE A 301 -29.09 41.05 23.02
N ILE A 302 -28.80 39.95 23.73
CA ILE A 302 -29.42 39.64 25.04
C ILE A 302 -29.18 40.79 26.03
N GLU A 303 -27.92 41.18 26.20
CA GLU A 303 -27.52 42.26 27.13
C GLU A 303 -28.15 43.63 26.77
N LYS A 304 -28.39 43.91 25.48
CA LYS A 304 -29.04 45.15 25.06
C LYS A 304 -30.57 45.17 25.25
N ILE A 305 -31.20 44.00 25.09
CA ILE A 305 -32.68 43.92 25.18
C ILE A 305 -33.12 43.69 26.65
N SER A 306 -32.23 43.16 27.48
CA SER A 306 -32.51 42.90 28.90
C SER A 306 -32.81 44.21 29.66
N GLU A 307 -33.86 44.20 30.45
CA GLU A 307 -34.20 45.28 31.38
C GLU A 307 -33.19 45.39 32.54
N ALA A 308 -32.51 44.27 32.85
CA ALA A 308 -31.50 44.21 33.90
C ALA A 308 -30.22 43.54 33.37
N PRO A 309 -29.44 44.23 32.52
CA PRO A 309 -28.18 43.68 31.97
C PRO A 309 -27.21 43.33 33.11
N ILE A 310 -26.51 42.21 32.97
CA ILE A 310 -25.68 41.67 34.06
C ILE A 310 -24.20 42.02 33.82
N VAL A 311 -23.69 41.84 32.63
CA VAL A 311 -22.27 41.96 32.30
C VAL A 311 -21.88 43.40 31.91
N PHE A 312 -22.70 44.11 31.14
CA PHE A 312 -22.40 45.49 30.70
C PHE A 312 -22.16 46.47 31.85
N PRO A 313 -22.94 46.44 32.96
CA PRO A 313 -22.65 47.30 34.11
C PRO A 313 -21.31 46.99 34.79
N ILE A 314 -20.99 45.70 34.92
CA ILE A 314 -19.73 45.24 35.54
C ILE A 314 -18.54 45.66 34.68
N VAL A 315 -18.61 45.44 33.35
CA VAL A 315 -17.57 45.87 32.41
C VAL A 315 -17.36 47.38 32.44
N LYS A 316 -18.45 48.15 32.52
CA LYS A 316 -18.38 49.61 32.59
C LYS A 316 -17.74 50.10 33.89
N GLU A 317 -18.02 49.46 35.00
CA GLU A 317 -17.39 49.76 36.29
C GLU A 317 -15.87 49.42 36.31
N VAL A 318 -15.49 48.26 35.79
CA VAL A 318 -14.08 47.84 35.67
C VAL A 318 -13.33 48.78 34.74
N ALA A 319 -13.88 49.07 33.56
CA ALA A 319 -13.27 50.01 32.58
C ALA A 319 -13.16 51.44 33.14
N GLY A 320 -14.15 51.88 33.97
CA GLY A 320 -14.06 53.14 34.69
C GLY A 320 -12.94 53.21 35.74
N LYS A 321 -12.74 52.12 36.46
CA LYS A 321 -11.61 52.00 37.42
C LYS A 321 -10.25 52.00 36.71
N TRP A 322 -10.14 51.37 35.55
CA TRP A 322 -8.88 51.36 34.75
C TRP A 322 -8.51 52.79 34.23
N ARG A 323 -9.53 53.61 33.84
CA ARG A 323 -9.29 55.01 33.41
C ARG A 323 -8.84 55.93 34.52
N VAL A 324 -9.09 55.58 35.78
CA VAL A 324 -8.71 56.40 36.95
C VAL A 324 -7.26 56.04 37.46
N ILE A 325 -6.72 54.88 37.00
CA ILE A 325 -5.40 54.39 37.42
C ILE A 325 -4.30 54.72 36.39
N HIS A 326 -4.67 55.10 35.18
CA HIS A 326 -3.78 55.58 34.11
C HIS A 326 -4.19 56.95 33.61
#